data_9163ca1e0ce28908d4ab131b9b4838ff
#
_entry.id   9163ca1e0ce28908d4ab131b9b4838ff
#
_cell.length_a   1.000
_cell.length_b   1.000
_cell.length_c   1.000
_cell.angle_alpha   90.00
_cell.angle_beta   90.00
_cell.angle_gamma   90.00
#
_symmetry.space_group_name_H-M   'P 1'
#
loop_
_entity.id
_entity.type
_entity.pdbx_description
1 polymer ?
#
loop_
_entity_poly.entity_id
_entity_poly.type
_entity_poly.pdbx_seq_one_letter_code
_entity_poly.pdbx_strand_id
1 'polypeptide(L)'
;CRQPRIGARKLHYLLNTQADKRLNIGRDRLFNLLDEYRLLVPVKRAYHKTTNSHHRFYRHPNLLKPGPEQVTALEPEQVWVADITYLPLRNGTAYLSLVTDACSRKIMGYHVGENLQTENVVKAFRQALRLRKTTSPLV
;
A
#
# COMPACT_ATOMS: atom_id res chain seq x y z
N CYS A 1 -22.80 3.07 -18.50
CA CYS A 1 -21.83 1.97 -18.59
C CYS A 1 -21.73 1.24 -17.24
N ARG A 2 -22.18 -0.03 -17.17
CA ARG A 2 -22.25 -0.76 -15.89
C ARG A 2 -20.88 -1.16 -15.33
N GLN A 3 -19.90 -1.45 -16.18
CA GLN A 3 -18.55 -1.88 -15.77
C GLN A 3 -17.49 -1.48 -16.82
N PRO A 4 -16.97 -0.27 -16.82
CA PRO A 4 -16.11 0.25 -17.88
C PRO A 4 -14.74 -0.43 -18.01
N ARG A 5 -14.32 -1.21 -16.99
CA ARG A 5 -13.03 -1.93 -16.97
C ARG A 5 -13.19 -3.41 -16.68
N ILE A 6 -14.20 -4.03 -17.30
CA ILE A 6 -14.39 -5.47 -17.18
C ILE A 6 -13.28 -6.22 -17.92
N GLY A 7 -12.60 -7.14 -17.22
CA GLY A 7 -11.60 -8.00 -17.86
C GLY A 7 -12.21 -9.02 -18.80
N ALA A 8 -11.51 -9.39 -19.88
CA ALA A 8 -11.99 -10.26 -20.94
C ALA A 8 -12.54 -11.62 -20.44
N ARG A 9 -11.95 -12.23 -19.40
CA ARG A 9 -12.46 -13.48 -18.80
C ARG A 9 -13.86 -13.31 -18.20
N LYS A 10 -14.08 -12.24 -17.46
CA LYS A 10 -15.37 -11.94 -16.85
C LYS A 10 -16.41 -11.57 -17.91
N LEU A 11 -15.99 -10.80 -18.93
CA LEU A 11 -16.84 -10.47 -20.07
C LEU A 11 -17.28 -11.74 -20.82
N HIS A 12 -16.36 -12.66 -21.10
CA HIS A 12 -16.67 -13.97 -21.72
C HIS A 12 -17.73 -14.74 -20.92
N TYR A 13 -17.58 -14.84 -19.62
CA TYR A 13 -18.55 -15.48 -18.74
C TYR A 13 -19.93 -14.83 -18.83
N LEU A 14 -19.98 -13.50 -18.75
CA LEU A 14 -21.26 -12.75 -18.80
C LEU A 14 -21.97 -12.90 -20.16
N LEU A 15 -21.25 -12.84 -21.27
CA LEU A 15 -21.79 -12.98 -22.60
C LEU A 15 -22.37 -14.38 -22.85
N ASN A 16 -21.74 -15.42 -22.30
CA ASN A 16 -22.20 -16.80 -22.48
C ASN A 16 -23.25 -17.23 -21.44
N THR A 17 -23.41 -16.51 -20.33
CA THR A 17 -24.28 -16.97 -19.23
C THR A 17 -25.43 -16.01 -18.93
N GLN A 18 -25.25 -14.72 -19.02
CA GLN A 18 -26.19 -13.70 -18.51
C GLN A 18 -26.76 -12.76 -19.58
N ALA A 19 -26.34 -12.88 -20.84
CA ALA A 19 -26.91 -12.07 -21.91
C ALA A 19 -28.30 -12.59 -22.32
N ASP A 20 -29.24 -11.70 -22.63
CA ASP A 20 -30.56 -12.03 -23.12
C ASP A 20 -30.49 -12.89 -24.41
N LYS A 21 -29.45 -12.70 -25.20
CA LYS A 21 -29.03 -13.57 -26.30
C LYS A 21 -27.63 -14.11 -25.95
N ARG A 22 -27.56 -15.37 -25.55
CA ARG A 22 -26.30 -16.06 -25.31
C ARG A 22 -25.45 -16.06 -26.58
N LEU A 23 -24.32 -15.39 -26.54
CA LEU A 23 -23.32 -15.45 -27.59
C LEU A 23 -22.42 -16.65 -27.30
N ASN A 24 -22.66 -17.76 -27.98
CA ASN A 24 -21.77 -18.94 -27.83
C ASN A 24 -20.43 -18.69 -28.54
N ILE A 25 -19.61 -17.85 -27.91
CA ILE A 25 -18.29 -17.46 -28.39
C ILE A 25 -17.20 -18.12 -27.56
N GLY A 26 -16.21 -18.74 -28.22
CA GLY A 26 -15.04 -19.31 -27.56
C GLY A 26 -14.16 -18.23 -26.95
N ARG A 27 -13.48 -18.56 -25.85
CA ARG A 27 -12.61 -17.63 -25.10
C ARG A 27 -11.56 -16.96 -26.00
N ASP A 28 -10.81 -17.75 -26.76
CA ASP A 28 -9.68 -17.25 -27.54
C ASP A 28 -10.16 -16.37 -28.72
N ARG A 29 -11.31 -16.72 -29.32
CA ARG A 29 -11.94 -15.88 -30.35
C ARG A 29 -12.38 -14.53 -29.78
N LEU A 30 -12.93 -14.50 -28.57
CA LEU A 30 -13.28 -13.24 -27.90
C LEU A 30 -12.04 -12.40 -27.59
N PHE A 31 -10.96 -13.03 -27.12
CA PHE A 31 -9.71 -12.31 -26.86
C PHE A 31 -9.13 -11.68 -28.13
N ASN A 32 -9.05 -12.43 -29.23
CA ASN A 32 -8.55 -11.93 -30.50
C ASN A 32 -9.40 -10.76 -31.02
N LEU A 33 -10.73 -10.87 -30.92
CA LEU A 33 -11.65 -9.80 -31.29
C LEU A 33 -11.42 -8.54 -30.45
N LEU A 34 -11.31 -8.69 -29.13
CA LEU A 34 -11.06 -7.55 -28.24
C LEU A 34 -9.71 -6.89 -28.50
N ASP A 35 -8.69 -7.67 -28.86
CA ASP A 35 -7.36 -7.14 -29.20
C ASP A 35 -7.38 -6.37 -30.54
N GLU A 36 -7.99 -6.95 -31.58
CA GLU A 36 -8.17 -6.33 -32.88
C GLU A 36 -8.83 -4.94 -32.79
N TYR A 37 -9.89 -4.83 -31.97
CA TYR A 37 -10.60 -3.57 -31.73
C TYR A 37 -10.01 -2.72 -30.61
N ARG A 38 -8.87 -3.08 -30.05
CA ARG A 38 -8.19 -2.36 -28.94
C ARG A 38 -9.10 -2.15 -27.71
N LEU A 39 -9.94 -3.12 -27.43
CA LEU A 39 -10.89 -3.13 -26.31
C LEU A 39 -10.38 -3.89 -25.08
N LEU A 40 -9.18 -4.47 -25.14
CA LEU A 40 -8.57 -5.11 -23.98
C LEU A 40 -8.26 -4.07 -22.91
N VAL A 41 -8.58 -4.40 -21.65
CA VAL A 41 -8.20 -3.57 -20.52
C VAL A 41 -6.67 -3.56 -20.40
N PRO A 42 -6.01 -2.39 -20.44
CA PRO A 42 -4.56 -2.32 -20.34
C PRO A 42 -4.08 -2.93 -19.02
N VAL A 43 -3.04 -3.74 -19.11
CA VAL A 43 -2.38 -4.33 -17.93
C VAL A 43 -1.83 -3.17 -17.09
N LYS A 44 -2.19 -3.13 -15.79
CA LYS A 44 -1.58 -2.19 -14.87
C LYS A 44 -0.06 -2.43 -14.87
N ARG A 45 0.73 -1.39 -15.11
CA ARG A 45 2.18 -1.48 -14.98
C ARG A 45 2.49 -1.99 -13.58
N ALA A 46 3.36 -2.99 -13.47
CA ALA A 46 3.85 -3.46 -12.18
C ALA A 46 4.52 -2.28 -11.46
N TYR A 47 4.14 -2.06 -10.20
CA TYR A 47 4.85 -1.09 -9.37
C TYR A 47 6.30 -1.53 -9.21
N HIS A 48 7.22 -0.56 -9.19
CA HIS A 48 8.60 -0.84 -8.85
C HIS A 48 8.66 -1.56 -7.50
N LYS A 49 9.41 -2.66 -7.45
CA LYS A 49 9.65 -3.37 -6.19
C LYS A 49 10.51 -2.48 -5.30
N THR A 50 9.90 -1.88 -4.29
CA THR A 50 10.55 -0.92 -3.39
C THR A 50 11.21 -1.60 -2.18
N THR A 51 10.91 -2.88 -1.94
CA THR A 51 11.40 -3.62 -0.77
C THR A 51 12.33 -4.73 -1.20
N ASN A 52 13.53 -4.78 -0.62
CA ASN A 52 14.46 -5.90 -0.72
C ASN A 52 14.46 -6.69 0.60
N SER A 53 13.64 -7.74 0.68
CA SER A 53 13.48 -8.56 1.89
C SER A 53 14.51 -9.70 2.01
N HIS A 54 15.42 -9.87 1.02
CA HIS A 54 16.40 -10.96 1.00
C HIS A 54 17.74 -10.61 1.64
N HIS A 55 17.81 -9.52 2.42
CA HIS A 55 19.04 -9.20 3.14
C HIS A 55 19.25 -10.09 4.36
N ARG A 56 20.52 -10.33 4.75
CA ARG A 56 20.95 -11.13 5.91
C ARG A 56 21.15 -10.30 7.18
N PHE A 57 20.66 -9.07 7.22
CA PHE A 57 20.77 -8.23 8.42
C PHE A 57 19.95 -8.79 9.57
N TYR A 58 20.41 -8.57 10.79
CA TYR A 58 19.68 -8.88 12.01
C TYR A 58 18.29 -8.25 11.96
N ARG A 59 17.28 -9.02 12.28
CA ARG A 59 15.89 -8.57 12.31
C ARG A 59 15.44 -8.51 13.76
N HIS A 60 14.97 -7.34 14.17
CA HIS A 60 14.31 -7.22 15.45
C HIS A 60 13.02 -8.05 15.49
N PRO A 61 12.62 -8.57 16.66
CA PRO A 61 11.36 -9.29 16.81
C PRO A 61 10.20 -8.35 16.43
N ASN A 62 9.17 -8.92 15.82
CA ASN A 62 7.95 -8.17 15.54
C ASN A 62 7.08 -8.16 16.80
N LEU A 63 7.14 -7.07 17.55
CA LEU A 63 6.42 -6.89 18.81
C LEU A 63 4.90 -6.82 18.65
N LEU A 64 4.38 -6.60 17.45
CA LEU A 64 2.94 -6.57 17.18
C LEU A 64 2.39 -7.94 16.74
N LYS A 65 3.26 -8.93 16.51
CA LYS A 65 2.85 -10.28 16.15
C LYS A 65 2.30 -11.02 17.37
N PRO A 66 1.20 -11.81 17.23
CA PRO A 66 0.72 -12.66 18.31
C PRO A 66 1.82 -13.55 18.90
N GLY A 67 1.98 -13.49 20.21
CA GLY A 67 3.02 -14.23 20.93
C GLY A 67 3.18 -13.72 22.37
N PRO A 68 4.07 -14.33 23.16
CA PRO A 68 4.25 -13.98 24.59
C PRO A 68 4.77 -12.54 24.80
N GLU A 69 5.46 -11.97 23.81
CA GLU A 69 5.99 -10.61 23.84
C GLU A 69 5.13 -9.61 23.07
N GLN A 70 3.91 -9.98 22.71
CA GLN A 70 3.02 -9.13 21.93
C GLN A 70 2.68 -7.85 22.71
N VAL A 71 2.98 -6.71 22.07
CA VAL A 71 2.53 -5.40 22.55
C VAL A 71 1.21 -5.05 21.85
N THR A 72 0.20 -4.73 22.62
CA THR A 72 -1.12 -4.29 22.12
C THR A 72 -1.29 -2.81 22.42
N ALA A 73 -1.64 -2.04 21.42
CA ALA A 73 -1.91 -0.61 21.55
C ALA A 73 -3.32 -0.41 22.12
N LEU A 74 -3.47 -0.43 23.44
CA LEU A 74 -4.74 -0.27 24.14
C LEU A 74 -5.11 1.20 24.33
N GLU A 75 -4.11 2.05 24.52
CA GLU A 75 -4.27 3.49 24.76
C GLU A 75 -3.50 4.32 23.74
N PRO A 76 -3.94 5.58 23.48
CA PRO A 76 -3.19 6.51 22.65
C PRO A 76 -1.78 6.77 23.18
N GLU A 77 -0.83 6.94 22.27
CA GLU A 77 0.58 7.26 22.53
C GLU A 77 1.38 6.13 23.23
N GLN A 78 0.86 4.92 23.27
CA GLN A 78 1.50 3.72 23.80
C GLN A 78 2.43 3.04 22.78
N VAL A 79 1.94 2.94 21.53
CA VAL A 79 2.65 2.28 20.43
C VAL A 79 2.64 3.19 19.21
N TRP A 80 3.82 3.49 18.70
CA TRP A 80 3.97 4.25 17.44
C TRP A 80 4.50 3.36 16.33
N VAL A 81 3.97 3.56 15.14
CA VAL A 81 4.42 2.91 13.92
C VAL A 81 5.03 3.95 13.00
N ALA A 82 6.23 3.66 12.51
CA ALA A 82 6.92 4.53 11.56
C ALA A 82 7.03 3.83 10.19
N ASP A 83 6.81 4.59 9.13
CA ASP A 83 6.95 4.12 7.75
C ASP A 83 7.43 5.25 6.83
N ILE A 84 7.97 4.85 5.68
CA ILE A 84 8.37 5.77 4.62
C ILE A 84 7.56 5.49 3.36
N THR A 85 6.85 6.50 2.88
CA THR A 85 6.03 6.44 1.67
C THR A 85 6.65 7.25 0.54
N TYR A 86 6.59 6.73 -0.68
CA TYR A 86 7.04 7.40 -1.88
C TYR A 86 5.95 8.36 -2.38
N LEU A 87 6.29 9.63 -2.53
CA LEU A 87 5.43 10.65 -3.09
C LEU A 87 5.87 10.95 -4.54
N PRO A 88 5.07 10.59 -5.55
CA PRO A 88 5.40 10.91 -6.94
C PRO A 88 5.27 12.41 -7.17
N LEU A 89 6.31 13.02 -7.74
CA LEU A 89 6.33 14.40 -8.19
C LEU A 89 6.34 14.44 -9.73
N ARG A 90 6.11 15.61 -10.31
CA ARG A 90 6.20 15.80 -11.78
C ARG A 90 7.59 15.47 -12.30
N ASN A 91 8.64 15.85 -11.56
CA ASN A 91 10.05 15.75 -11.97
C ASN A 91 10.87 14.88 -11.00
N GLY A 92 10.27 13.84 -10.39
CA GLY A 92 11.02 12.97 -9.50
C GLY A 92 10.18 12.28 -8.44
N THR A 93 10.80 11.97 -7.33
CA THR A 93 10.16 11.32 -6.19
C THR A 93 10.60 12.01 -4.90
N ALA A 94 9.65 12.33 -4.03
CA ALA A 94 9.92 12.69 -2.65
C ALA A 94 9.58 11.50 -1.72
N TYR A 95 10.06 11.57 -0.50
CA TYR A 95 9.90 10.53 0.51
C TYR A 95 9.26 11.13 1.76
N LEU A 96 8.10 10.61 2.13
CA LEU A 96 7.39 10.99 3.34
C LEU A 96 7.72 10.00 4.45
N SER A 97 8.47 10.45 5.46
CA SER A 97 8.64 9.73 6.72
C SER A 97 7.48 10.09 7.64
N LEU A 98 6.75 9.09 8.10
CA LEU A 98 5.52 9.26 8.87
C LEU A 98 5.63 8.50 10.19
N VAL A 99 5.21 9.11 11.29
CA VAL A 99 5.05 8.47 12.60
C VAL A 99 3.58 8.56 13.00
N THR A 100 2.95 7.43 13.22
CA THR A 100 1.52 7.31 13.49
C THR A 100 1.29 6.54 14.79
N ASP A 101 0.41 7.03 15.62
CA ASP A 101 -0.06 6.31 16.80
C ASP A 101 -0.94 5.12 16.41
N ALA A 102 -0.58 3.93 16.88
CA ALA A 102 -1.24 2.69 16.48
C ALA A 102 -2.68 2.58 17.01
N CYS A 103 -2.98 3.16 18.17
CA CYS A 103 -4.30 3.15 18.78
C CYS A 103 -5.23 4.17 18.11
N SER A 104 -4.90 5.44 18.18
CA SER A 104 -5.75 6.54 17.71
C SER A 104 -5.68 6.79 16.21
N ARG A 105 -4.70 6.21 15.50
CA ARG A 105 -4.40 6.47 14.09
C ARG A 105 -3.97 7.92 13.79
N LYS A 106 -3.69 8.68 14.82
CA LYS A 106 -3.24 10.07 14.70
C LYS A 106 -1.81 10.11 14.16
N ILE A 107 -1.57 11.03 13.24
CA ILE A 107 -0.23 11.37 12.78
C ILE A 107 0.45 12.19 13.89
N MET A 108 1.50 11.63 14.47
CA MET A 108 2.27 12.27 15.55
C MET A 108 3.42 13.12 15.01
N GLY A 109 4.02 12.71 13.89
CA GLY A 109 5.07 13.45 13.23
C GLY A 109 5.26 13.06 11.79
N TYR A 110 5.78 13.98 10.99
CA TYR A 110 6.09 13.72 9.58
C TYR A 110 7.27 14.56 9.10
N HIS A 111 7.93 14.08 8.07
CA HIS A 111 8.94 14.85 7.34
C HIS A 111 8.94 14.45 5.87
N VAL A 112 9.02 15.43 4.97
CA VAL A 112 9.17 15.20 3.53
C VAL A 112 10.60 15.52 3.14
N GLY A 113 11.28 14.57 2.51
CA GLY A 113 12.66 14.72 2.05
C GLY A 113 12.84 14.25 0.61
N GLU A 114 13.96 14.62 0.00
CA GLU A 114 14.32 14.24 -1.37
C GLU A 114 15.05 12.89 -1.43
N ASN A 115 15.40 12.31 -0.30
CA ASN A 115 16.15 11.07 -0.18
C ASN A 115 15.66 10.20 0.99
N LEU A 116 16.14 8.95 1.04
CA LEU A 116 15.83 7.95 2.08
C LEU A 116 16.80 7.96 3.26
N GLN A 117 17.36 9.12 3.61
CA GLN A 117 18.30 9.20 4.72
C GLN A 117 17.62 9.05 6.08
N THR A 118 18.33 8.45 7.04
CA THR A 118 17.87 8.23 8.42
C THR A 118 17.52 9.53 9.12
N GLU A 119 18.20 10.62 8.80
CA GLU A 119 17.97 11.96 9.34
C GLU A 119 16.52 12.44 9.13
N ASN A 120 15.91 12.08 8.01
CA ASN A 120 14.52 12.46 7.70
C ASN A 120 13.53 11.74 8.62
N VAL A 121 13.79 10.46 8.90
CA VAL A 121 13.01 9.69 9.89
C VAL A 121 13.17 10.25 11.28
N VAL A 122 14.41 10.60 11.67
CA VAL A 122 14.71 11.19 12.98
C VAL A 122 14.02 12.54 13.15
N LYS A 123 13.92 13.37 12.09
CA LYS A 123 13.18 14.65 12.14
C LYS A 123 11.69 14.41 12.41
N ALA A 124 11.06 13.45 11.69
CA ALA A 124 9.66 13.09 11.92
C ALA A 124 9.44 12.59 13.35
N PHE A 125 10.34 11.73 13.85
CA PHE A 125 10.27 11.19 15.20
C PHE A 125 10.46 12.28 16.29
N ARG A 126 11.41 13.18 16.12
CA ARG A 126 11.59 14.33 17.04
C ARG A 126 10.37 15.24 17.08
N GLN A 127 9.70 15.46 15.95
CA GLN A 127 8.43 16.20 15.91
C GLN A 127 7.35 15.47 16.71
N ALA A 128 7.22 14.15 16.52
CA ALA A 128 6.26 13.33 17.26
C ALA A 128 6.51 13.41 18.78
N LEU A 129 7.77 13.30 19.22
CA LEU A 129 8.13 13.41 20.63
C LEU A 129 7.77 14.77 21.25
N ARG A 130 7.91 15.88 20.52
CA ARG A 130 7.51 17.22 20.99
C ARG A 130 5.99 17.36 21.18
N LEU A 131 5.20 16.63 20.39
CA LEU A 131 3.74 16.66 20.43
C LEU A 131 3.16 15.64 21.41
N ARG A 132 3.98 14.75 21.93
CA ARG A 132 3.58 13.71 22.88
C ARG A 132 3.10 14.33 24.18
N LYS A 133 1.99 13.81 24.69
CA LYS A 133 1.35 14.32 25.92
C LYS A 133 1.53 13.41 27.12
N THR A 134 1.87 12.14 26.90
CA THR A 134 2.01 11.17 27.97
C THR A 134 3.48 10.90 28.31
N THR A 135 3.74 10.51 29.54
CA THR A 135 5.07 10.07 30.03
C THR A 135 5.17 8.55 30.13
N SER A 136 4.10 7.82 29.77
CA SER A 136 4.07 6.34 29.77
C SER A 136 5.15 5.77 28.86
N PRO A 137 5.63 4.54 29.09
CA PRO A 137 6.57 3.87 28.17
C PRO A 137 6.05 3.86 26.74
N LEU A 138 6.93 4.12 25.78
CA LEU A 138 6.62 4.11 24.34
C LEU A 138 7.31 2.91 23.69
N VAL A 139 6.56 2.19 22.87
CA VAL A 139 7.02 1.09 22.01
C VAL A 139 6.94 1.47 20.54
#